data_1174e9386d1646c1e50c48ad905300d2
#
_entry.id   1174e9386d1646c1e50c48ad905300d2
#
_cell.length_a   1.000
_cell.length_b   1.000
_cell.length_c   1.000
_cell.angle_alpha   90.00
_cell.angle_beta   90.00
_cell.angle_gamma   90.00
#
_symmetry.space_group_name_H-M   'P 1'
#
loop_
_entity.id
_entity.type
_entity.pdbx_description
1 polymer ?
#
loop_
_entity_poly.entity_id
_entity_poly.type
_entity_poly.pdbx_seq_one_letter_code
_entity_poly.pdbx_strand_id
1 'polypeptide(L)'
;MATVKYKPTTPARRNMSVPSFEEITKFSPEKSLVVTKKKHAGRNSYGRITVRHRGGGNKIKYRIIDFKRQNPNANTVLGIEYDPNRTAYIALLQDTEGNKSYVIAPDGLKTGDVIYSGPDADIKPGNTLPIANIPVGTIINNIELYPGKGAQLVRSAGAMAQLISKEDNGMAQIRLPSGEVRYVRLDCKATIGQIGNLEHDTVKVGKAGKTRHKGIRPTVRGSVMNPCDHPHGGGEGKSPIGHPGPVTPWGKPALGYKTRNKKARTNKFIIKRRNAK
;
A
#
# COMPACT_ATOMS: atom_id res chain seq x y z
N MET A 1 1.59 7.10 21.27
CA MET A 1 1.36 8.13 20.21
C MET A 1 2.31 7.86 19.07
N ALA A 2 1.81 7.58 17.89
CA ALA A 2 2.67 7.16 16.78
C ALA A 2 3.33 8.31 16.00
N THR A 3 3.07 9.59 16.29
CA THR A 3 3.69 10.74 15.61
C THR A 3 4.30 11.76 16.55
N VAL A 4 5.54 12.17 16.24
CA VAL A 4 6.29 13.21 16.95
C VAL A 4 6.32 14.49 16.10
N LYS A 5 5.93 15.62 16.69
CA LYS A 5 6.00 16.95 16.07
C LYS A 5 7.37 17.59 16.36
N TYR A 6 7.95 18.24 15.37
CA TYR A 6 9.16 19.04 15.58
C TYR A 6 8.85 20.38 16.25
N LYS A 7 9.82 20.92 17.00
CA LYS A 7 9.78 22.30 17.50
C LYS A 7 9.77 23.26 16.30
N PRO A 8 8.99 24.36 16.33
CA PRO A 8 8.81 25.29 15.21
C PRO A 8 9.99 26.27 15.05
N THR A 9 11.21 25.75 14.95
CA THR A 9 12.45 26.54 14.83
C THR A 9 12.64 27.15 13.44
N THR A 10 11.98 26.59 12.41
CA THR A 10 12.01 27.09 11.03
C THR A 10 10.64 26.94 10.38
N PRO A 11 10.31 27.69 9.29
CA PRO A 11 9.04 27.51 8.57
C PRO A 11 8.75 26.07 8.17
N ALA A 12 9.78 25.33 7.73
CA ALA A 12 9.64 23.91 7.35
C ALA A 12 9.32 22.99 8.55
N ARG A 13 9.96 23.23 9.71
CA ARG A 13 9.76 22.44 10.93
C ARG A 13 8.44 22.71 11.61
N ARG A 14 7.85 23.89 11.44
CA ARG A 14 6.56 24.28 12.05
C ARG A 14 5.46 23.24 11.79
N ASN A 15 5.39 22.72 10.57
CA ASN A 15 4.35 21.77 10.14
C ASN A 15 4.88 20.36 9.91
N MET A 16 6.12 20.06 10.31
CA MET A 16 6.72 18.74 10.09
C MET A 16 6.44 17.79 11.26
N SER A 17 6.07 16.57 10.94
CA SER A 17 6.03 15.46 11.90
C SER A 17 6.75 14.23 11.35
N VAL A 18 7.06 13.29 12.24
CA VAL A 18 7.67 11.99 11.91
C VAL A 18 6.98 10.91 12.73
N PRO A 19 7.00 9.64 12.27
CA PRO A 19 6.59 8.53 13.12
C PRO A 19 7.48 8.45 14.36
N SER A 20 6.93 7.98 15.49
CA SER A 20 7.70 7.75 16.73
C SER A 20 8.64 6.54 16.62
N PHE A 21 8.31 5.59 15.75
CA PHE A 21 9.03 4.33 15.57
C PHE A 21 9.06 3.43 16.81
N GLU A 22 8.14 3.63 17.75
CA GLU A 22 8.07 2.84 19.01
C GLU A 22 7.85 1.34 18.75
N GLU A 23 7.12 0.99 17.66
CA GLU A 23 6.86 -0.40 17.27
C GLU A 23 8.09 -1.11 16.70
N ILE A 24 9.14 -0.35 16.31
CA ILE A 24 10.32 -0.91 15.66
C ILE A 24 11.29 -1.43 16.68
N THR A 25 11.59 -2.73 16.63
CA THR A 25 12.52 -3.40 17.55
C THR A 25 13.87 -3.69 16.89
N LYS A 26 13.95 -3.71 15.55
CA LYS A 26 15.18 -3.99 14.82
C LYS A 26 15.41 -2.94 13.72
N PHE A 27 16.58 -2.30 13.75
CA PHE A 27 16.93 -1.18 12.86
C PHE A 27 17.78 -1.58 11.65
N SER A 28 18.38 -2.76 11.66
CA SER A 28 19.20 -3.28 10.56
C SER A 28 18.47 -4.41 9.82
N PRO A 29 18.35 -4.35 8.47
CA PRO A 29 17.68 -5.40 7.71
C PRO A 29 18.52 -6.68 7.65
N GLU A 30 17.85 -7.82 7.50
CA GLU A 30 18.48 -9.12 7.23
C GLU A 30 19.12 -9.11 5.84
N LYS A 31 20.45 -9.31 5.77
CA LYS A 31 21.21 -9.13 4.52
C LYS A 31 20.81 -10.10 3.43
N SER A 32 20.47 -11.35 3.78
CA SER A 32 20.04 -12.40 2.84
C SER A 32 18.73 -12.07 2.13
N LEU A 33 17.85 -11.28 2.77
CA LEU A 33 16.53 -10.93 2.25
C LEU A 33 16.48 -9.55 1.59
N VAL A 34 17.63 -8.95 1.27
CA VAL A 34 17.71 -7.59 0.73
C VAL A 34 18.38 -7.58 -0.63
N VAL A 35 17.70 -6.96 -1.62
CA VAL A 35 18.22 -6.79 -2.98
C VAL A 35 18.32 -5.32 -3.36
N THR A 36 19.23 -5.01 -4.28
CA THR A 36 19.39 -3.65 -4.80
C THR A 36 18.23 -3.30 -5.72
N LYS A 37 17.56 -2.17 -5.43
CA LYS A 37 16.46 -1.66 -6.25
C LYS A 37 16.98 -0.69 -7.30
N LYS A 38 16.99 -1.10 -8.57
CA LYS A 38 17.28 -0.20 -9.70
C LYS A 38 16.18 0.84 -9.87
N LYS A 39 16.55 2.08 -10.18
CA LYS A 39 15.62 3.20 -10.39
C LYS A 39 15.41 3.44 -11.87
N HIS A 40 14.17 3.36 -12.34
CA HIS A 40 13.80 3.63 -13.73
C HIS A 40 13.26 5.05 -13.95
N ALA A 41 13.11 5.85 -12.89
CA ALA A 41 12.64 7.24 -12.94
C ALA A 41 11.37 7.45 -13.80
N GLY A 42 10.45 6.49 -13.76
CA GLY A 42 9.18 6.52 -14.51
C GLY A 42 9.31 6.25 -16.01
N ARG A 43 10.45 5.70 -16.46
CA ARG A 43 10.67 5.33 -17.87
C ARG A 43 10.29 3.88 -18.12
N ASN A 44 9.78 3.62 -19.34
CA ASN A 44 9.52 2.26 -19.83
C ASN A 44 10.79 1.64 -20.45
N SER A 45 10.67 0.44 -21.07
CA SER A 45 11.76 -0.27 -21.75
C SER A 45 12.38 0.51 -22.91
N TYR A 46 11.62 1.40 -23.55
CA TYR A 46 12.10 2.28 -24.64
C TYR A 46 12.68 3.60 -24.13
N GLY A 47 12.86 3.79 -22.82
CA GLY A 47 13.39 5.02 -22.23
C GLY A 47 12.40 6.19 -22.18
N ARG A 48 11.16 6.03 -22.64
CA ARG A 48 10.14 7.08 -22.64
C ARG A 48 9.49 7.21 -21.26
N ILE A 49 9.20 8.45 -20.84
CA ILE A 49 8.52 8.72 -19.57
C ILE A 49 7.05 8.33 -19.69
N THR A 50 6.65 7.26 -19.01
CA THR A 50 5.25 6.81 -18.90
C THR A 50 4.59 7.20 -17.59
N VAL A 51 5.39 7.43 -16.54
CA VAL A 51 4.94 7.94 -15.23
C VAL A 51 5.72 9.21 -14.93
N ARG A 52 5.05 10.37 -15.03
CA ARG A 52 5.65 11.68 -14.76
C ARG A 52 5.98 11.88 -13.28
N HIS A 53 6.83 12.85 -13.00
CA HIS A 53 7.19 13.31 -11.65
C HIS A 53 7.83 12.22 -10.77
N ARG A 54 8.57 11.29 -11.37
CA ARG A 54 9.36 10.27 -10.68
C ARG A 54 10.84 10.45 -10.98
N GLY A 55 11.69 10.17 -9.98
CA GLY A 55 13.14 10.21 -10.13
C GLY A 55 13.86 10.87 -8.98
N GLY A 56 15.20 10.71 -8.94
CA GLY A 56 16.00 11.12 -7.80
C GLY A 56 15.68 10.29 -6.54
N GLY A 57 15.71 10.96 -5.40
CA GLY A 57 15.47 10.33 -4.10
C GLY A 57 16.64 9.52 -3.57
N ASN A 58 16.55 9.10 -2.32
CA ASN A 58 17.57 8.32 -1.63
C ASN A 58 17.75 6.93 -2.28
N LYS A 59 18.96 6.35 -2.20
CA LYS A 59 19.17 4.93 -2.47
C LYS A 59 18.38 4.12 -1.45
N ILE A 60 17.55 3.19 -1.93
CA ILE A 60 16.79 2.28 -1.09
C ILE A 60 17.02 0.85 -1.56
N LYS A 61 17.13 -0.07 -0.62
CA LYS A 61 17.17 -1.50 -0.87
C LYS A 61 15.77 -2.08 -0.76
N TYR A 62 15.45 -3.08 -1.55
CA TYR A 62 14.17 -3.77 -1.52
C TYR A 62 14.26 -4.97 -0.57
N ARG A 63 13.29 -5.12 0.33
CA ARG A 63 13.12 -6.32 1.18
C ARG A 63 12.23 -7.29 0.47
N ILE A 64 12.67 -8.53 0.36
CA ILE A 64 11.88 -9.63 -0.21
C ILE A 64 10.84 -10.02 0.83
N ILE A 65 9.57 -9.79 0.51
CA ILE A 65 8.45 -10.11 1.39
C ILE A 65 7.78 -11.39 0.91
N ASP A 66 7.52 -12.30 1.84
CA ASP A 66 6.73 -13.49 1.57
C ASP A 66 5.23 -13.13 1.55
N PHE A 67 4.72 -12.90 0.34
CA PHE A 67 3.30 -12.68 0.11
C PHE A 67 2.50 -13.97 -0.08
N LYS A 68 3.16 -15.11 -0.27
CA LYS A 68 2.50 -16.38 -0.54
C LYS A 68 2.16 -17.15 0.73
N ARG A 69 2.97 -16.96 1.78
CA ARG A 69 2.75 -17.62 3.06
C ARG A 69 2.51 -19.13 2.89
N GLN A 70 3.42 -19.80 2.22
CA GLN A 70 3.29 -21.23 1.92
C GLN A 70 3.81 -22.14 3.04
N ASN A 71 4.74 -21.65 3.86
CA ASN A 71 5.31 -22.43 4.97
C ASN A 71 4.27 -22.59 6.10
N PRO A 72 3.80 -23.81 6.40
CA PRO A 72 2.84 -24.06 7.47
C PRO A 72 3.48 -24.08 8.87
N ASN A 73 4.81 -24.17 8.95
CA ASN A 73 5.53 -24.27 10.21
C ASN A 73 5.26 -23.06 11.13
N ALA A 74 5.48 -23.28 12.42
CA ALA A 74 5.49 -22.19 13.39
C ALA A 74 6.59 -21.18 13.04
N ASN A 75 6.22 -19.92 12.92
CA ASN A 75 7.15 -18.83 12.59
C ASN A 75 7.22 -17.87 13.76
N THR A 76 8.37 -17.77 14.42
CA THR A 76 8.60 -16.85 15.54
C THR A 76 9.01 -15.48 15.03
N VAL A 77 8.43 -14.42 15.57
CA VAL A 77 8.75 -13.03 15.26
C VAL A 77 10.06 -12.64 15.94
N LEU A 78 11.13 -12.45 15.16
CA LEU A 78 12.42 -11.99 15.64
C LEU A 78 12.48 -10.48 15.87
N GLY A 79 11.67 -9.71 15.14
CA GLY A 79 11.63 -8.26 15.29
C GLY A 79 10.81 -7.57 14.23
N ILE A 80 10.43 -6.32 14.51
CA ILE A 80 9.70 -5.45 13.61
C ILE A 80 10.68 -4.43 13.03
N GLU A 81 10.64 -4.24 11.70
CA GLU A 81 11.58 -3.39 10.97
C GLU A 81 10.86 -2.35 10.10
N TYR A 82 11.55 -1.22 9.86
CA TYR A 82 11.15 -0.22 8.90
C TYR A 82 11.49 -0.65 7.46
N ASP A 83 10.54 -0.53 6.53
CA ASP A 83 10.79 -0.71 5.10
C ASP A 83 10.54 0.59 4.31
N PRO A 84 11.56 1.18 3.65
CA PRO A 84 11.38 2.39 2.85
C PRO A 84 10.58 2.19 1.57
N ASN A 85 10.21 0.97 1.20
CA ASN A 85 9.48 0.66 -0.02
C ASN A 85 7.96 0.63 0.18
N ARG A 86 7.50 0.61 1.43
CA ARG A 86 6.08 0.53 1.80
C ARG A 86 5.74 1.40 2.98
N THR A 87 4.46 1.63 3.21
CA THR A 87 3.97 2.43 4.33
C THR A 87 3.86 1.63 5.61
N ALA A 88 3.57 0.34 5.52
CA ALA A 88 3.50 -0.59 6.64
C ALA A 88 4.90 -1.02 7.12
N TYR A 89 5.05 -1.32 8.40
CA TYR A 89 6.22 -2.02 8.95
C TYR A 89 6.21 -3.48 8.52
N ILE A 90 7.37 -4.12 8.62
CA ILE A 90 7.57 -5.54 8.30
C ILE A 90 8.07 -6.29 9.52
N ALA A 91 7.66 -7.54 9.67
CA ALA A 91 8.16 -8.43 10.70
C ALA A 91 9.15 -9.44 10.08
N LEU A 92 10.29 -9.60 10.72
CA LEU A 92 11.23 -10.67 10.42
C LEU A 92 10.82 -11.90 11.20
N LEU A 93 10.56 -12.97 10.47
CA LEU A 93 10.18 -14.27 11.00
C LEU A 93 11.34 -15.26 10.88
N GLN A 94 11.36 -16.21 11.79
CA GLN A 94 12.19 -17.40 11.72
C GLN A 94 11.32 -18.62 11.95
N ASP A 95 11.44 -19.61 11.05
CA ASP A 95 10.74 -20.87 11.20
C ASP A 95 11.55 -21.85 12.10
N THR A 96 10.98 -23.02 12.38
CA THR A 96 11.60 -24.08 13.21
C THR A 96 12.89 -24.64 12.62
N GLU A 97 13.11 -24.50 11.31
CA GLU A 97 14.30 -24.92 10.59
C GLU A 97 15.41 -23.85 10.55
N GLY A 98 15.12 -22.64 11.09
CA GLY A 98 16.04 -21.50 11.07
C GLY A 98 15.95 -20.61 9.83
N ASN A 99 15.09 -20.93 8.86
CA ASN A 99 14.90 -20.11 7.68
C ASN A 99 14.22 -18.79 8.06
N LYS A 100 14.69 -17.70 7.46
CA LYS A 100 14.14 -16.36 7.72
C LYS A 100 13.27 -15.87 6.56
N SER A 101 12.21 -15.16 6.89
CA SER A 101 11.32 -14.52 5.93
C SER A 101 10.79 -13.18 6.45
N TYR A 102 10.43 -12.27 5.55
CA TYR A 102 9.72 -11.05 5.91
C TYR A 102 8.25 -11.14 5.59
N VAL A 103 7.41 -10.63 6.47
CA VAL A 103 5.97 -10.43 6.26
C VAL A 103 5.56 -9.01 6.59
N ILE A 104 4.38 -8.58 6.17
CA ILE A 104 3.82 -7.29 6.62
C ILE A 104 3.35 -7.47 8.07
N ALA A 105 3.78 -6.56 8.95
CA ALA A 105 3.40 -6.60 10.36
C ALA A 105 1.93 -6.16 10.55
N PRO A 106 1.08 -7.02 11.12
CA PRO A 106 -0.22 -6.60 11.61
C PRO A 106 -0.09 -5.73 12.86
N ASP A 107 -1.15 -5.02 13.18
CA ASP A 107 -1.24 -4.22 14.40
C ASP A 107 -1.19 -5.09 15.64
N GLY A 108 -0.47 -4.64 16.67
CA GLY A 108 -0.32 -5.34 17.94
C GLY A 108 0.66 -6.51 17.96
N LEU A 109 1.31 -6.86 16.83
CA LEU A 109 2.33 -7.92 16.78
C LEU A 109 3.57 -7.53 17.58
N LYS A 110 4.11 -8.47 18.37
CA LYS A 110 5.29 -8.27 19.23
C LYS A 110 6.41 -9.25 18.88
N THR A 111 7.61 -8.91 19.28
CA THR A 111 8.77 -9.83 19.23
C THR A 111 8.52 -11.02 20.15
N GLY A 112 8.78 -12.23 19.66
CA GLY A 112 8.52 -13.48 20.36
C GLY A 112 7.16 -14.11 20.06
N ASP A 113 6.23 -13.39 19.44
CA ASP A 113 4.95 -13.96 19.01
C ASP A 113 5.20 -15.06 17.97
N VAL A 114 4.34 -16.07 17.97
CA VAL A 114 4.37 -17.17 17.00
C VAL A 114 3.19 -17.04 16.07
N ILE A 115 3.43 -17.05 14.77
CA ILE A 115 2.41 -16.96 13.74
C ILE A 115 2.45 -18.17 12.81
N TYR A 116 1.27 -18.60 12.38
CA TYR A 116 1.05 -19.78 11.56
C TYR A 116 0.46 -19.42 10.19
N SER A 117 0.63 -20.32 9.24
CA SER A 117 0.03 -20.19 7.90
C SER A 117 -0.49 -21.53 7.45
N GLY A 118 -1.80 -21.69 7.36
CA GLY A 118 -2.42 -22.95 6.92
C GLY A 118 -3.90 -22.99 7.26
N PRO A 119 -4.59 -24.06 6.84
CA PRO A 119 -6.03 -24.20 7.10
C PRO A 119 -6.35 -24.36 8.60
N ASP A 120 -5.43 -24.93 9.37
CA ASP A 120 -5.63 -25.29 10.78
C ASP A 120 -5.08 -24.21 11.74
N ALA A 121 -4.65 -23.05 11.21
CA ALA A 121 -4.13 -21.98 12.03
C ALA A 121 -5.24 -21.31 12.85
N ASP A 122 -4.94 -20.95 14.11
CA ASP A 122 -5.85 -20.20 14.98
C ASP A 122 -6.26 -18.84 14.37
N ILE A 123 -7.43 -18.34 14.77
CA ILE A 123 -7.93 -17.02 14.37
C ILE A 123 -7.29 -15.95 15.27
N LYS A 124 -5.98 -15.73 15.08
CA LYS A 124 -5.19 -14.72 15.79
C LYS A 124 -4.57 -13.72 14.81
N PRO A 125 -4.38 -12.44 15.20
CA PRO A 125 -3.72 -11.46 14.34
C PRO A 125 -2.35 -11.96 13.87
N GLY A 126 -2.09 -11.86 12.54
CA GLY A 126 -0.86 -12.33 11.91
C GLY A 126 -0.95 -13.71 11.29
N ASN A 127 -1.86 -14.56 11.72
CA ASN A 127 -2.09 -15.88 11.12
C ASN A 127 -2.74 -15.73 9.73
N THR A 128 -2.37 -16.63 8.83
CA THR A 128 -2.84 -16.61 7.45
C THR A 128 -3.57 -17.91 7.13
N LEU A 129 -4.83 -17.79 6.74
CA LEU A 129 -5.72 -18.92 6.45
C LEU A 129 -6.36 -18.78 5.07
N PRO A 130 -6.85 -19.90 4.46
CA PRO A 130 -7.84 -19.82 3.40
C PRO A 130 -9.11 -19.10 3.90
N ILE A 131 -9.71 -18.27 3.04
CA ILE A 131 -10.91 -17.49 3.41
C ILE A 131 -12.07 -18.41 3.84
N ALA A 132 -12.10 -19.63 3.31
CA ALA A 132 -13.06 -20.65 3.73
C ALA A 132 -13.06 -20.91 5.25
N ASN A 133 -11.90 -20.86 5.89
CA ASN A 133 -11.72 -21.18 7.32
C ASN A 133 -11.82 -19.94 8.22
N ILE A 134 -11.95 -18.73 7.67
CA ILE A 134 -12.05 -17.49 8.44
C ILE A 134 -13.53 -17.21 8.77
N PRO A 135 -13.94 -16.96 10.02
CA PRO A 135 -15.33 -16.61 10.37
C PRO A 135 -15.79 -15.33 9.66
N VAL A 136 -17.09 -15.28 9.36
CA VAL A 136 -17.75 -14.09 8.86
C VAL A 136 -17.67 -12.96 9.89
N GLY A 137 -17.52 -11.71 9.42
CA GLY A 137 -17.35 -10.55 10.29
C GLY A 137 -15.88 -10.23 10.64
N THR A 138 -14.96 -11.18 10.46
CA THR A 138 -13.54 -11.01 10.81
C THR A 138 -12.88 -9.92 9.97
N ILE A 139 -12.01 -9.15 10.63
CA ILE A 139 -11.11 -8.18 9.98
C ILE A 139 -9.90 -8.92 9.40
N ILE A 140 -9.63 -8.69 8.14
CA ILE A 140 -8.56 -9.35 7.39
C ILE A 140 -7.72 -8.37 6.58
N ASN A 141 -6.51 -8.78 6.27
CA ASN A 141 -5.56 -8.03 5.42
C ASN A 141 -4.79 -8.99 4.49
N ASN A 142 -3.87 -8.48 3.68
CA ASN A 142 -3.01 -9.28 2.80
C ASN A 142 -3.79 -10.33 1.98
N ILE A 143 -4.85 -9.90 1.30
CA ILE A 143 -5.79 -10.79 0.62
C ILE A 143 -5.28 -11.17 -0.77
N GLU A 144 -5.31 -12.45 -1.10
CA GLU A 144 -5.08 -12.94 -2.46
C GLU A 144 -6.28 -12.66 -3.37
N LEU A 145 -6.01 -12.49 -4.67
CA LEU A 145 -7.05 -12.44 -5.72
C LEU A 145 -7.20 -13.78 -6.46
N TYR A 146 -6.13 -14.55 -6.51
CA TYR A 146 -6.07 -15.88 -7.11
C TYR A 146 -5.27 -16.77 -6.17
N PRO A 147 -5.71 -18.02 -5.93
CA PRO A 147 -5.03 -18.95 -5.03
C PRO A 147 -3.55 -19.14 -5.41
N GLY A 148 -2.67 -19.09 -4.43
CA GLY A 148 -1.23 -19.30 -4.60
C GLY A 148 -0.45 -18.17 -5.29
N LYS A 149 -1.12 -17.10 -5.73
CA LYS A 149 -0.46 -15.95 -6.36
C LYS A 149 0.22 -15.02 -5.35
N GLY A 150 -0.19 -15.10 -4.10
CA GLY A 150 0.25 -14.23 -3.03
C GLY A 150 -0.64 -13.01 -2.85
N ALA A 151 -0.50 -12.37 -1.69
CA ALA A 151 -1.32 -11.22 -1.28
C ALA A 151 -1.21 -10.05 -2.26
N GLN A 152 -2.35 -9.47 -2.66
CA GLN A 152 -2.44 -8.36 -3.61
C GLN A 152 -3.25 -7.18 -3.08
N LEU A 153 -4.26 -7.41 -2.24
CA LEU A 153 -5.14 -6.39 -1.69
C LEU A 153 -4.82 -6.12 -0.21
N VAL A 154 -5.16 -4.93 0.27
CA VAL A 154 -5.10 -4.54 1.68
C VAL A 154 -3.70 -4.76 2.27
N ARG A 155 -2.69 -4.03 1.76
CA ARG A 155 -1.28 -4.16 2.15
C ARG A 155 -0.65 -2.88 2.69
N SER A 156 -1.37 -1.77 2.67
CA SER A 156 -0.86 -0.47 3.14
C SER A 156 -1.02 -0.33 4.65
N ALA A 157 -0.25 0.55 5.27
CA ALA A 157 -0.37 0.91 6.68
C ALA A 157 -1.81 1.21 7.06
N GLY A 158 -2.26 0.70 8.21
CA GLY A 158 -3.61 0.89 8.73
C GLY A 158 -4.74 0.29 7.90
N ALA A 159 -4.45 -0.38 6.77
CA ALA A 159 -5.48 -0.94 5.92
C ALA A 159 -6.11 -2.19 6.55
N MET A 160 -7.43 -2.31 6.44
CA MET A 160 -8.21 -3.47 6.84
C MET A 160 -9.34 -3.72 5.86
N ALA A 161 -9.75 -4.96 5.69
CA ALA A 161 -10.95 -5.37 4.99
C ALA A 161 -11.79 -6.23 5.92
N GLN A 162 -13.07 -6.37 5.61
CA GLN A 162 -13.99 -7.19 6.39
C GLN A 162 -14.59 -8.29 5.53
N LEU A 163 -14.58 -9.51 6.02
CA LEU A 163 -15.30 -10.64 5.42
C LEU A 163 -16.79 -10.50 5.76
N ILE A 164 -17.64 -10.24 4.75
CA ILE A 164 -19.07 -10.01 4.96
C ILE A 164 -19.85 -11.32 4.97
N SER A 165 -19.63 -12.15 3.95
CA SER A 165 -20.34 -13.41 3.78
C SER A 165 -19.51 -14.42 2.97
N LYS A 166 -19.90 -15.67 3.05
CA LYS A 166 -19.45 -16.76 2.18
C LYS A 166 -20.66 -17.27 1.43
N GLU A 167 -20.48 -17.56 0.15
CA GLU A 167 -21.54 -18.05 -0.73
C GLU A 167 -21.25 -19.50 -1.14
N ASP A 168 -22.31 -20.28 -1.42
CA ASP A 168 -22.22 -21.69 -1.82
C ASP A 168 -21.53 -21.88 -3.18
N ASN A 169 -21.41 -20.80 -3.97
CA ASN A 169 -20.71 -20.80 -5.26
C ASN A 169 -19.17 -20.80 -5.15
N GLY A 170 -18.61 -20.97 -3.94
CA GLY A 170 -17.18 -20.95 -3.70
C GLY A 170 -16.55 -19.54 -3.64
N MET A 171 -17.38 -18.51 -3.47
CA MET A 171 -16.96 -17.11 -3.37
C MET A 171 -17.24 -16.52 -1.99
N ALA A 172 -16.42 -15.57 -1.59
CA ALA A 172 -16.63 -14.75 -0.40
C ALA A 172 -16.83 -13.28 -0.79
N GLN A 173 -17.70 -12.60 -0.08
CA GLN A 173 -17.90 -11.15 -0.19
C GLN A 173 -16.98 -10.42 0.79
N ILE A 174 -16.16 -9.52 0.27
CA ILE A 174 -15.20 -8.77 1.07
C ILE A 174 -15.43 -7.26 0.86
N ARG A 175 -15.56 -6.52 1.97
CA ARG A 175 -15.57 -5.06 1.98
C ARG A 175 -14.13 -4.56 2.08
N LEU A 176 -13.68 -3.85 1.05
CA LEU A 176 -12.35 -3.25 0.98
C LEU A 176 -12.30 -1.90 1.74
N PRO A 177 -11.10 -1.37 2.09
CA PRO A 177 -10.93 -0.06 2.73
C PRO A 177 -11.58 1.09 1.96
N SER A 178 -11.70 0.97 0.63
CA SER A 178 -12.36 1.96 -0.23
C SER A 178 -13.89 1.98 -0.12
N GLY A 179 -14.50 1.01 0.60
CA GLY A 179 -15.94 0.78 0.63
C GLY A 179 -16.46 -0.08 -0.53
N GLU A 180 -15.61 -0.48 -1.49
CA GLU A 180 -15.98 -1.43 -2.53
C GLU A 180 -16.24 -2.81 -1.93
N VAL A 181 -17.36 -3.44 -2.28
CA VAL A 181 -17.65 -4.84 -1.96
C VAL A 181 -17.42 -5.67 -3.19
N ARG A 182 -16.63 -6.74 -3.05
CA ARG A 182 -16.29 -7.61 -4.17
C ARG A 182 -16.21 -9.07 -3.79
N TYR A 183 -16.33 -9.91 -4.79
CA TYR A 183 -16.09 -11.34 -4.68
C TYR A 183 -14.60 -11.69 -4.71
N VAL A 184 -14.21 -12.64 -3.86
CA VAL A 184 -12.92 -13.32 -3.86
C VAL A 184 -13.18 -14.81 -3.64
N ARG A 185 -12.40 -15.70 -4.24
CA ARG A 185 -12.57 -17.15 -4.08
C ARG A 185 -12.26 -17.58 -2.65
N LEU A 186 -12.98 -18.57 -2.15
CA LEU A 186 -12.80 -19.14 -0.81
C LEU A 186 -11.41 -19.80 -0.62
N ASP A 187 -10.81 -20.33 -1.68
CA ASP A 187 -9.47 -20.92 -1.67
C ASP A 187 -8.34 -19.89 -1.51
N CYS A 188 -8.62 -18.59 -1.74
CA CYS A 188 -7.65 -17.52 -1.56
C CYS A 188 -7.28 -17.37 -0.10
N LYS A 189 -6.00 -17.08 0.17
CA LYS A 189 -5.51 -16.81 1.53
C LYS A 189 -5.73 -15.36 1.91
N ALA A 190 -5.96 -15.15 3.21
CA ALA A 190 -5.96 -13.82 3.84
C ALA A 190 -5.33 -13.90 5.22
N THR A 191 -4.74 -12.81 5.68
CA THR A 191 -4.16 -12.71 7.03
C THR A 191 -5.17 -12.05 7.97
N ILE A 192 -5.29 -12.55 9.19
CA ILE A 192 -6.19 -12.03 10.23
C ILE A 192 -5.63 -10.71 10.79
N GLY A 193 -6.53 -9.76 11.05
CA GLY A 193 -6.23 -8.50 11.72
C GLY A 193 -6.09 -7.31 10.77
N GLN A 194 -5.72 -6.17 11.32
CA GLN A 194 -5.43 -4.91 10.63
C GLN A 194 -3.92 -4.76 10.45
N ILE A 195 -3.48 -4.05 9.44
CA ILE A 195 -2.07 -3.73 9.24
C ILE A 195 -1.65 -2.63 10.21
N GLY A 196 -0.48 -2.77 10.83
CA GLY A 196 0.10 -1.81 11.77
C GLY A 196 0.48 -0.47 11.14
N ASN A 197 1.14 0.42 11.93
CA ASN A 197 1.47 1.80 11.56
C ASN A 197 0.21 2.63 11.20
N LEU A 198 -0.80 2.58 12.05
CA LEU A 198 -2.14 3.17 11.82
C LEU A 198 -2.10 4.68 11.52
N GLU A 199 -1.20 5.41 12.19
CA GLU A 199 -1.11 6.87 12.06
C GLU A 199 -0.19 7.33 10.90
N HIS A 200 0.18 6.44 9.97
CA HIS A 200 1.05 6.81 8.84
C HIS A 200 0.55 8.03 8.05
N ASP A 201 -0.76 8.14 7.85
CA ASP A 201 -1.38 9.21 7.07
C ASP A 201 -1.39 10.57 7.80
N THR A 202 -1.18 10.57 9.13
CA THR A 202 -1.11 11.80 9.92
C THR A 202 0.26 12.48 9.83
N VAL A 203 1.27 11.79 9.27
CA VAL A 203 2.64 12.31 9.13
C VAL A 203 2.72 13.41 8.09
N LYS A 204 3.09 14.62 8.53
CA LYS A 204 3.28 15.79 7.66
C LYS A 204 4.73 15.92 7.19
N VAL A 205 4.92 15.93 5.89
CA VAL A 205 6.26 16.01 5.26
C VAL A 205 6.97 17.33 5.56
N GLY A 206 6.23 18.43 5.61
CA GLY A 206 6.67 19.77 6.03
C GLY A 206 7.51 20.55 5.02
N LYS A 207 8.28 19.91 4.14
CA LYS A 207 9.13 20.60 3.14
C LYS A 207 9.24 19.83 1.81
N ALA A 208 9.41 20.58 0.72
CA ALA A 208 9.58 20.04 -0.63
C ALA A 208 10.81 19.10 -0.75
N GLY A 209 11.92 19.43 -0.05
CA GLY A 209 13.13 18.60 -0.05
C GLY A 209 12.89 17.19 0.47
N LYS A 210 12.05 17.00 1.50
CA LYS A 210 11.70 15.65 2.00
C LYS A 210 10.89 14.87 0.97
N THR A 211 10.01 15.54 0.22
CA THR A 211 9.29 14.92 -0.91
C THR A 211 10.26 14.53 -2.04
N ARG A 212 11.27 15.37 -2.32
CA ARG A 212 12.34 15.07 -3.29
C ARG A 212 13.15 13.82 -2.86
N HIS A 213 13.48 13.66 -1.57
CA HIS A 213 14.15 12.48 -1.04
C HIS A 213 13.34 11.18 -1.22
N LYS A 214 12.00 11.28 -1.26
CA LYS A 214 11.10 10.14 -1.59
C LYS A 214 11.09 9.77 -3.07
N GLY A 215 11.80 10.50 -3.94
CA GLY A 215 11.84 10.26 -5.39
C GLY A 215 10.69 10.89 -6.16
N ILE A 216 9.99 11.83 -5.58
CA ILE A 216 8.91 12.59 -6.22
C ILE A 216 9.50 13.90 -6.73
N ARG A 217 9.40 14.13 -8.03
CA ARG A 217 9.82 15.40 -8.68
C ARG A 217 8.73 16.45 -8.59
N PRO A 218 9.07 17.75 -8.67
CA PRO A 218 8.07 18.81 -8.69
C PRO A 218 7.09 18.66 -9.85
N THR A 219 5.86 19.06 -9.60
CA THR A 219 4.77 19.09 -10.60
C THR A 219 4.52 20.54 -11.01
N VAL A 220 4.53 20.79 -12.31
CA VAL A 220 4.15 22.08 -12.89
C VAL A 220 2.67 22.00 -13.29
N ARG A 221 1.88 23.00 -12.92
CA ARG A 221 0.47 23.09 -13.30
C ARG A 221 0.34 23.51 -14.78
N GLY A 222 -0.70 23.01 -15.46
CA GLY A 222 -0.90 23.26 -16.90
C GLY A 222 -1.04 24.74 -17.28
N SER A 223 -1.61 25.58 -16.39
CA SER A 223 -1.81 27.02 -16.63
C SER A 223 -0.53 27.87 -16.73
N VAL A 224 0.64 27.31 -16.38
CA VAL A 224 1.96 27.99 -16.51
C VAL A 224 2.81 27.36 -17.61
N MET A 225 2.22 26.52 -18.44
CA MET A 225 2.84 25.94 -19.62
C MET A 225 2.45 26.73 -20.86
N ASN A 226 3.11 26.43 -21.99
CA ASN A 226 2.71 26.96 -23.30
C ASN A 226 1.44 26.28 -23.82
N PRO A 227 0.68 26.92 -24.74
CA PRO A 227 -0.51 26.31 -25.34
C PRO A 227 -0.27 24.98 -26.03
N CYS A 228 0.94 24.76 -26.58
CA CYS A 228 1.34 23.49 -27.21
C CYS A 228 1.56 22.36 -26.19
N ASP A 229 1.85 22.67 -24.92
CA ASP A 229 2.20 21.68 -23.91
C ASP A 229 0.99 21.24 -23.08
N HIS A 230 -0.01 22.11 -22.94
CA HIS A 230 -1.19 21.84 -22.13
C HIS A 230 -2.40 22.68 -22.62
N PRO A 231 -3.62 22.09 -22.62
CA PRO A 231 -4.85 22.82 -22.98
C PRO A 231 -5.12 24.08 -22.14
N HIS A 232 -4.59 24.14 -20.91
CA HIS A 232 -4.71 25.32 -20.02
C HIS A 232 -3.56 26.33 -20.19
N GLY A 233 -2.65 26.09 -21.13
CA GLY A 233 -1.47 26.91 -21.33
C GLY A 233 -1.79 28.21 -22.08
N GLY A 234 -0.87 29.18 -21.94
CA GLY A 234 -0.95 30.47 -22.60
C GLY A 234 -1.65 31.56 -21.77
N GLY A 235 -1.75 32.75 -22.36
CA GLY A 235 -2.31 33.93 -21.75
C GLY A 235 -1.30 34.72 -20.91
N GLU A 236 -1.72 35.90 -20.46
CA GLU A 236 -0.93 36.82 -19.65
C GLU A 236 -1.22 36.72 -18.15
N GLY A 237 -0.18 36.85 -17.32
CA GLY A 237 -0.30 36.86 -15.86
C GLY A 237 -0.92 35.60 -15.27
N LYS A 238 -1.97 35.77 -14.46
CA LYS A 238 -2.72 34.64 -13.84
C LYS A 238 -3.92 34.24 -14.69
N SER A 239 -3.68 33.70 -15.86
CA SER A 239 -4.74 33.27 -16.78
C SER A 239 -5.65 32.19 -16.16
N PRO A 240 -6.97 32.26 -16.37
CA PRO A 240 -7.90 31.20 -15.99
C PRO A 240 -7.70 29.96 -16.85
N ILE A 241 -8.38 28.88 -16.49
CA ILE A 241 -8.31 27.60 -17.21
C ILE A 241 -8.84 27.71 -18.65
N GLY A 242 -9.79 28.63 -18.92
CA GLY A 242 -10.37 28.83 -20.26
C GLY A 242 -11.29 27.73 -20.76
N HIS A 243 -11.67 26.77 -19.89
CA HIS A 243 -12.56 25.66 -20.18
C HIS A 243 -13.68 25.57 -19.13
N PRO A 244 -14.82 24.91 -19.42
CA PRO A 244 -15.91 24.69 -18.46
C PRO A 244 -15.46 23.93 -17.19
N GLY A 245 -14.33 23.21 -17.27
CA GLY A 245 -13.73 22.51 -16.14
C GLY A 245 -12.27 22.14 -16.43
N PRO A 246 -11.51 21.74 -15.40
CA PRO A 246 -10.12 21.36 -15.57
C PRO A 246 -9.98 20.09 -16.44
N VAL A 247 -9.01 20.12 -17.35
CA VAL A 247 -8.70 18.99 -18.23
C VAL A 247 -7.28 18.47 -18.01
N THR A 248 -7.03 17.25 -18.44
CA THR A 248 -5.70 16.64 -18.48
C THR A 248 -4.89 17.19 -19.65
N PRO A 249 -3.55 16.95 -19.73
CA PRO A 249 -2.75 17.32 -20.91
C PRO A 249 -3.28 16.76 -22.24
N TRP A 250 -4.09 15.71 -22.20
CA TRP A 250 -4.71 15.09 -23.37
C TRP A 250 -6.16 15.54 -23.60
N GLY A 251 -6.61 16.62 -22.97
CA GLY A 251 -7.94 17.21 -23.17
C GLY A 251 -9.10 16.47 -22.48
N LYS A 252 -8.85 15.40 -21.71
CA LYS A 252 -9.91 14.70 -20.99
C LYS A 252 -10.23 15.42 -19.68
N PRO A 253 -11.51 15.44 -19.22
CA PRO A 253 -11.87 15.99 -17.92
C PRO A 253 -11.01 15.42 -16.79
N ALA A 254 -10.42 16.29 -15.95
CA ALA A 254 -9.53 15.89 -14.87
C ALA A 254 -10.28 15.42 -13.62
N LEU A 255 -11.48 15.95 -13.36
CA LEU A 255 -12.29 15.65 -12.19
C LEU A 255 -13.57 14.92 -12.58
N GLY A 256 -13.98 13.95 -11.75
CA GLY A 256 -15.25 13.25 -11.89
C GLY A 256 -15.36 12.26 -13.06
N TYR A 257 -14.41 12.21 -13.96
CA TYR A 257 -14.44 11.30 -15.12
C TYR A 257 -14.19 9.85 -14.71
N LYS A 258 -15.15 8.97 -15.06
CA LYS A 258 -15.05 7.53 -14.75
C LYS A 258 -14.15 6.84 -15.79
N THR A 259 -12.90 6.58 -15.44
CA THR A 259 -11.87 6.02 -16.34
C THR A 259 -11.88 4.49 -16.45
N ARG A 260 -12.56 3.77 -15.53
CA ARG A 260 -12.64 2.30 -15.58
C ARG A 260 -13.37 1.85 -16.84
N ASN A 261 -12.80 0.90 -17.58
CA ASN A 261 -13.43 0.31 -18.74
C ASN A 261 -14.73 -0.41 -18.33
N LYS A 262 -15.86 -0.03 -18.96
CA LYS A 262 -17.19 -0.62 -18.71
C LYS A 262 -17.23 -2.13 -19.06
N LYS A 263 -16.45 -2.57 -20.06
CA LYS A 263 -16.35 -3.96 -20.52
C LYS A 263 -15.23 -4.76 -19.84
N ALA A 264 -14.62 -4.25 -18.75
CA ALA A 264 -13.57 -4.98 -18.05
C ALA A 264 -14.10 -6.31 -17.50
N ARG A 265 -13.44 -7.42 -17.84
CA ARG A 265 -13.82 -8.78 -17.41
C ARG A 265 -13.94 -8.93 -15.88
N THR A 266 -13.22 -8.09 -15.13
CA THR A 266 -13.23 -8.10 -13.66
C THR A 266 -14.43 -7.39 -13.04
N ASN A 267 -15.33 -6.78 -13.85
CA ASN A 267 -16.54 -6.15 -13.34
C ASN A 267 -17.50 -7.14 -12.68
N LYS A 268 -17.49 -8.41 -13.14
CA LYS A 268 -18.31 -9.49 -12.56
C LYS A 268 -17.98 -9.78 -11.08
N PHE A 269 -16.79 -9.40 -10.62
CA PHE A 269 -16.40 -9.58 -9.21
C PHE A 269 -16.74 -8.39 -8.32
N ILE A 270 -17.28 -7.30 -8.84
CA ILE A 270 -17.65 -6.11 -8.07
C ILE A 270 -19.15 -6.12 -7.83
N ILE A 271 -19.55 -6.27 -6.56
CA ILE A 271 -20.94 -6.25 -6.11
C ILE A 271 -21.39 -4.80 -5.93
N LYS A 272 -20.67 -4.05 -5.12
CA LYS A 272 -20.95 -2.64 -4.83
C LYS A 272 -19.68 -1.80 -5.03
N ARG A 273 -19.78 -0.75 -5.85
CA ARG A 273 -18.66 0.19 -6.05
C ARG A 273 -18.56 1.14 -4.86
N ARG A 274 -17.35 1.70 -4.62
CA ARG A 274 -17.07 2.59 -3.50
C ARG A 274 -18.01 3.79 -3.37
N ASN A 275 -18.55 4.30 -4.48
CA ASN A 275 -19.41 5.49 -4.52
C ASN A 275 -20.85 5.11 -4.96
N ALA A 276 -21.26 3.84 -4.87
CA ALA A 276 -22.65 3.47 -5.10
C ALA A 276 -23.49 3.86 -3.89
N LYS A 277 -24.53 4.67 -4.12
CA LYS A 277 -25.58 4.96 -3.14
C LYS A 277 -26.43 3.72 -2.91
#